data_34bab1f7b0fd007ae14d724af79eb1ed
#
_entry.id   34bab1f7b0fd007ae14d724af79eb1ed
#
_cell.length_a   1.000
_cell.length_b   1.000
_cell.length_c   1.000
_cell.angle_alpha   90.00
_cell.angle_beta   90.00
_cell.angle_gamma   90.00
#
_symmetry.space_group_name_H-M   'P 1'
#
loop_
_entity.id
_entity.type
_entity.pdbx_description
1 polymer ?
#
loop_
_entity_poly.entity_id
_entity_poly.type
_entity_poly.pdbx_seq_one_letter_code
_entity_poly.pdbx_strand_id
1 'polypeptide(L)'
;MKVRKLNILFFVSVILLFASCATTVNVRLTRPAQLDLNGAKTIAILPFNPCSYYREYNSEASIGRKIVVNSFYQIFDIKDPNEQMAIDSLRTQVERGLLDSPYITLVSAESVERSLKKGTLNPADVYLTGEVSYFNVDDTRFDEKKLVRAASGDRAAEYQIVHYWKRDVDFRFRYQIVDSATHKVIAANEYRCSDSSYRYDYRGDLPSAYSIIESYIRKCSKKILQELQPYTVTKSITLLESKTKDKALKERMKAAEELAESSMLAKASDEFQQIYEDTGLVEAGYNAAILQEALGNFTKAEKMMIEVYNANPDSRVAKGLADIQYEISQANRLKKQINETEENSEDLEGIDDSDDLDVDF
;
A
#
# COMPACT_ATOMS: atom_id res chain seq x y z
N MET A 1 -26.21 29.45 -37.94
CA MET A 1 -25.13 28.51 -37.58
C MET A 1 -23.87 29.16 -36.97
N LYS A 2 -23.51 30.43 -37.27
CA LYS A 2 -22.32 31.11 -36.72
C LYS A 2 -22.43 31.49 -35.23
N VAL A 3 -23.60 31.86 -34.73
CA VAL A 3 -23.82 32.31 -33.34
C VAL A 3 -23.67 31.15 -32.33
N ARG A 4 -24.09 29.92 -32.70
CA ARG A 4 -23.97 28.74 -31.82
C ARG A 4 -22.51 28.30 -31.59
N LYS A 5 -21.64 28.43 -32.61
CA LYS A 5 -20.21 28.12 -32.49
C LYS A 5 -19.46 29.12 -31.62
N LEU A 6 -19.86 30.40 -31.65
CA LEU A 6 -19.25 31.46 -30.85
C LEU A 6 -19.57 31.27 -29.35
N ASN A 7 -20.81 30.87 -29.01
CA ASN A 7 -21.19 30.62 -27.62
C ASN A 7 -20.49 29.36 -27.03
N ILE A 8 -20.25 28.33 -27.83
CA ILE A 8 -19.50 27.14 -27.40
C ILE A 8 -18.04 27.45 -27.13
N LEU A 9 -17.42 28.28 -28.00
CA LEU A 9 -16.03 28.72 -27.83
C LEU A 9 -15.86 29.57 -26.58
N PHE A 10 -16.82 30.45 -26.29
CA PHE A 10 -16.85 31.27 -25.09
C PHE A 10 -17.05 30.45 -23.83
N PHE A 11 -17.94 29.44 -23.87
CA PHE A 11 -18.15 28.53 -22.73
C PHE A 11 -16.94 27.63 -22.43
N VAL A 12 -16.25 27.12 -23.47
CA VAL A 12 -15.00 26.38 -23.33
C VAL A 12 -13.87 27.24 -22.79
N SER A 13 -13.78 28.51 -23.24
CA SER A 13 -12.80 29.49 -22.74
C SER A 13 -13.06 29.85 -21.26
N VAL A 14 -14.32 29.93 -20.81
CA VAL A 14 -14.68 30.22 -19.44
C VAL A 14 -14.39 29.01 -18.51
N ILE A 15 -14.56 27.79 -19.00
CA ILE A 15 -14.22 26.56 -18.24
C ILE A 15 -12.70 26.43 -18.05
N LEU A 16 -11.90 26.85 -19.03
CA LEU A 16 -10.43 26.84 -18.93
C LEU A 16 -9.87 27.90 -17.96
N LEU A 17 -10.65 28.93 -17.61
CA LEU A 17 -10.24 29.97 -16.66
C LEU A 17 -10.43 29.59 -15.19
N PHE A 18 -11.13 28.46 -14.89
CA PHE A 18 -11.35 27.96 -13.53
C PHE A 18 -10.47 26.75 -13.15
N ALA A 19 -9.55 26.34 -14.01
CA ALA A 19 -8.50 25.40 -13.62
C ALA A 19 -7.43 26.17 -12.82
N SER A 20 -7.80 26.66 -11.62
CA SER A 20 -6.84 27.02 -10.59
C SER A 20 -6.14 25.72 -10.20
N CYS A 21 -4.92 25.54 -10.69
CA CYS A 21 -4.11 24.37 -10.39
C CYS A 21 -3.36 24.71 -9.09
N ALA A 22 -3.96 24.33 -7.94
CA ALA A 22 -3.29 24.51 -6.65
C ALA A 22 -1.91 23.84 -6.69
N THR A 23 -0.87 24.59 -6.33
CA THR A 23 0.50 24.07 -6.30
C THR A 23 0.61 22.93 -5.31
N THR A 24 1.07 21.76 -5.79
CA THR A 24 1.22 20.56 -5.01
C THR A 24 2.67 20.10 -4.99
N VAL A 25 3.20 19.90 -3.79
CA VAL A 25 4.57 19.40 -3.57
C VAL A 25 4.50 17.97 -3.06
N ASN A 26 5.29 17.08 -3.66
CA ASN A 26 5.39 15.70 -3.23
C ASN A 26 6.63 15.46 -2.39
N VAL A 27 6.46 14.99 -1.16
CA VAL A 27 7.55 14.67 -0.25
C VAL A 27 7.54 13.21 0.13
N ARG A 28 8.73 12.64 0.39
CA ARG A 28 8.87 11.27 0.87
C ARG A 28 8.99 11.28 2.38
N LEU A 29 8.12 10.53 3.05
CA LEU A 29 8.11 10.39 4.49
C LEU A 29 8.30 8.91 4.86
N THR A 30 9.10 8.64 5.87
CA THR A 30 9.20 7.30 6.46
C THR A 30 8.13 7.14 7.52
N ARG A 31 7.33 6.10 7.42
CA ARG A 31 6.29 5.72 8.38
C ARG A 31 6.80 4.60 9.29
N PRO A 32 6.39 4.55 10.54
CA PRO A 32 6.66 3.39 11.40
C PRO A 32 5.98 2.15 10.83
N ALA A 33 6.46 0.97 11.17
CA ALA A 33 5.74 -0.28 10.98
C ALA A 33 4.35 -0.18 11.61
N GLN A 34 3.34 -0.78 10.98
CA GLN A 34 1.97 -0.70 11.48
C GLN A 34 1.76 -1.54 12.75
N LEU A 35 2.51 -2.65 12.87
CA LEU A 35 2.54 -3.48 14.06
C LEU A 35 3.70 -3.08 14.98
N ASP A 36 3.49 -3.31 16.27
CA ASP A 36 4.55 -3.30 17.27
C ASP A 36 4.99 -4.76 17.48
N LEU A 37 6.23 -5.05 17.10
CA LEU A 37 6.83 -6.38 17.26
C LEU A 37 7.61 -6.50 18.56
N ASN A 38 7.38 -5.60 19.53
CA ASN A 38 8.01 -5.60 20.85
C ASN A 38 9.54 -5.64 20.80
N GLY A 39 10.12 -4.90 19.86
CA GLY A 39 11.58 -4.83 19.69
C GLY A 39 12.19 -6.05 19.00
N ALA A 40 11.40 -6.94 18.38
CA ALA A 40 11.92 -8.06 17.60
C ALA A 40 12.83 -7.57 16.46
N LYS A 41 14.00 -8.18 16.32
CA LYS A 41 15.03 -7.86 15.33
C LYS A 41 15.16 -8.88 14.23
N THR A 42 14.76 -10.09 14.54
CA THR A 42 14.87 -11.24 13.64
C THR A 42 13.51 -11.83 13.37
N ILE A 43 13.25 -12.13 12.09
CA ILE A 43 12.00 -12.75 11.64
C ILE A 43 12.29 -13.92 10.71
N ALA A 44 11.51 -14.97 10.82
CA ALA A 44 11.47 -16.05 9.83
C ALA A 44 10.11 -16.10 9.14
N ILE A 45 10.13 -16.34 7.84
CA ILE A 45 8.91 -16.57 7.06
C ILE A 45 8.77 -18.08 6.85
N LEU A 46 7.87 -18.69 7.62
CA LEU A 46 7.62 -20.12 7.50
C LEU A 46 6.85 -20.43 6.19
N PRO A 47 6.92 -21.66 5.68
CA PRO A 47 6.14 -22.07 4.53
C PRO A 47 4.64 -21.79 4.75
N PHE A 48 3.99 -21.24 3.72
CA PHE A 48 2.56 -21.00 3.76
C PHE A 48 1.79 -22.25 3.31
N ASN A 49 0.66 -22.49 3.94
CA ASN A 49 -0.13 -23.68 3.68
C ASN A 49 -1.24 -23.42 2.65
N PRO A 50 -1.40 -24.27 1.64
CA PRO A 50 -2.58 -24.26 0.78
C PRO A 50 -3.80 -24.80 1.53
N CYS A 51 -4.99 -24.31 1.19
CA CYS A 51 -6.25 -24.79 1.77
C CYS A 51 -6.98 -25.80 0.89
N SER A 52 -6.69 -25.78 -0.42
CA SER A 52 -7.49 -26.50 -1.39
C SER A 52 -6.67 -27.49 -2.21
N TYR A 53 -7.41 -28.42 -2.79
CA TYR A 53 -6.93 -29.31 -3.82
C TYR A 53 -7.40 -28.83 -5.17
N TYR A 54 -6.78 -29.31 -6.25
CA TYR A 54 -7.24 -29.01 -7.61
C TYR A 54 -8.74 -29.29 -7.75
N ARG A 55 -9.46 -28.39 -8.44
CA ARG A 55 -10.90 -28.48 -8.64
C ARG A 55 -11.25 -28.37 -10.13
N GLU A 56 -12.39 -28.94 -10.50
CA GLU A 56 -12.98 -28.69 -11.83
C GLU A 56 -13.54 -27.28 -11.89
N TYR A 57 -12.90 -26.40 -12.68
CA TYR A 57 -13.27 -24.97 -12.80
C TYR A 57 -14.46 -24.72 -13.71
N ASN A 58 -14.89 -25.71 -14.49
CA ASN A 58 -16.02 -25.52 -15.38
C ASN A 58 -17.33 -25.55 -14.60
N SER A 59 -17.99 -24.40 -14.43
CA SER A 59 -19.28 -24.30 -13.76
C SER A 59 -20.39 -25.07 -14.47
N GLU A 60 -20.30 -25.26 -15.79
CA GLU A 60 -21.25 -26.04 -16.60
C GLU A 60 -21.03 -27.57 -16.53
N ALA A 61 -19.91 -28.00 -15.93
CA ALA A 61 -19.65 -29.44 -15.76
C ALA A 61 -20.73 -30.08 -14.91
N SER A 62 -21.16 -31.31 -15.29
CA SER A 62 -22.14 -32.07 -14.52
C SER A 62 -21.68 -32.30 -13.07
N ILE A 63 -22.61 -32.34 -12.14
CA ILE A 63 -22.33 -32.57 -10.70
C ILE A 63 -21.52 -33.85 -10.52
N GLY A 64 -21.86 -34.93 -11.26
CA GLY A 64 -21.13 -36.20 -11.20
C GLY A 64 -19.66 -36.04 -11.59
N ARG A 65 -19.36 -35.30 -12.68
CA ARG A 65 -17.96 -35.02 -13.09
C ARG A 65 -17.21 -34.25 -12.03
N LYS A 66 -17.83 -33.19 -11.45
CA LYS A 66 -17.22 -32.39 -10.39
C LYS A 66 -16.86 -33.23 -9.17
N ILE A 67 -17.77 -34.13 -8.74
CA ILE A 67 -17.53 -35.02 -7.61
C ILE A 67 -16.36 -35.96 -7.91
N VAL A 68 -16.36 -36.63 -9.06
CA VAL A 68 -15.29 -37.56 -9.42
C VAL A 68 -13.93 -36.88 -9.50
N VAL A 69 -13.83 -35.75 -10.21
CA VAL A 69 -12.58 -35.01 -10.34
C VAL A 69 -12.08 -34.56 -8.97
N ASN A 70 -12.92 -33.88 -8.20
CA ASN A 70 -12.52 -33.38 -6.89
C ASN A 70 -12.10 -34.49 -5.92
N SER A 71 -12.84 -35.62 -5.92
CA SER A 71 -12.48 -36.78 -5.08
C SER A 71 -11.13 -37.39 -5.49
N PHE A 72 -10.88 -37.49 -6.81
CA PHE A 72 -9.60 -37.99 -7.31
C PHE A 72 -8.43 -37.15 -6.82
N TYR A 73 -8.47 -35.82 -7.02
CA TYR A 73 -7.42 -34.91 -6.58
C TYR A 73 -7.24 -34.90 -5.05
N GLN A 74 -8.34 -35.02 -4.31
CA GLN A 74 -8.31 -35.10 -2.85
C GLN A 74 -7.67 -36.39 -2.34
N ILE A 75 -7.98 -37.55 -2.94
CA ILE A 75 -7.39 -38.83 -2.57
C ILE A 75 -5.88 -38.85 -2.79
N PHE A 76 -5.40 -38.24 -3.87
CA PHE A 76 -4.00 -38.21 -4.24
C PHE A 76 -3.24 -36.98 -3.69
N ASP A 77 -3.86 -36.19 -2.82
CA ASP A 77 -3.27 -34.95 -2.25
C ASP A 77 -2.68 -33.98 -3.29
N ILE A 78 -3.33 -33.89 -4.45
CA ILE A 78 -2.87 -33.03 -5.54
C ILE A 78 -3.35 -31.59 -5.27
N LYS A 79 -2.40 -30.68 -5.10
CA LYS A 79 -2.65 -29.26 -4.85
C LYS A 79 -3.00 -28.51 -6.13
N ASP A 80 -3.76 -27.43 -6.01
CA ASP A 80 -4.03 -26.55 -7.14
C ASP A 80 -2.75 -25.78 -7.53
N PRO A 81 -2.27 -25.91 -8.77
CA PRO A 81 -1.05 -25.23 -9.20
C PRO A 81 -1.13 -23.69 -9.12
N ASN A 82 -2.30 -23.09 -9.37
CA ASN A 82 -2.47 -21.63 -9.30
C ASN A 82 -2.45 -21.14 -7.86
N GLU A 83 -3.03 -21.90 -6.92
CA GLU A 83 -2.96 -21.61 -5.50
C GLU A 83 -1.51 -21.69 -5.01
N GLN A 84 -0.77 -22.74 -5.40
CA GLN A 84 0.63 -22.90 -5.03
C GLN A 84 1.48 -21.75 -5.58
N MET A 85 1.28 -21.35 -6.84
CA MET A 85 1.95 -20.18 -7.44
C MET A 85 1.66 -18.89 -6.68
N ALA A 86 0.41 -18.70 -6.23
CA ALA A 86 0.02 -17.52 -5.45
C ALA A 86 0.75 -17.49 -4.10
N ILE A 87 0.80 -18.62 -3.39
CA ILE A 87 1.49 -18.79 -2.11
C ILE A 87 2.99 -18.52 -2.25
N ASP A 88 3.64 -19.18 -3.19
CA ASP A 88 5.09 -19.08 -3.42
C ASP A 88 5.48 -17.68 -3.84
N SER A 89 4.68 -17.04 -4.69
CA SER A 89 4.88 -15.65 -5.10
C SER A 89 4.75 -14.70 -3.91
N LEU A 90 3.70 -14.85 -3.08
CA LEU A 90 3.47 -14.02 -1.91
C LEU A 90 4.64 -14.12 -0.92
N ARG A 91 5.03 -15.37 -0.58
CA ARG A 91 6.16 -15.64 0.31
C ARG A 91 7.45 -15.02 -0.22
N THR A 92 7.80 -15.30 -1.46
CA THR A 92 9.02 -14.78 -2.09
C THR A 92 9.07 -13.25 -2.11
N GLN A 93 7.92 -12.58 -2.35
CA GLN A 93 7.87 -11.12 -2.35
C GLN A 93 8.05 -10.55 -0.93
N VAL A 94 7.50 -11.19 0.10
CA VAL A 94 7.72 -10.77 1.49
C VAL A 94 9.18 -11.00 1.88
N GLU A 95 9.75 -12.18 1.60
CA GLU A 95 11.16 -12.49 1.88
C GLU A 95 12.11 -11.47 1.20
N ARG A 96 11.91 -11.18 -0.09
CA ARG A 96 12.72 -10.18 -0.81
C ARG A 96 12.61 -8.78 -0.18
N GLY A 97 11.40 -8.37 0.22
CA GLY A 97 11.21 -7.07 0.84
C GLY A 97 11.85 -6.95 2.22
N LEU A 98 12.12 -8.08 2.90
CA LEU A 98 12.82 -8.10 4.19
C LEU A 98 14.34 -8.25 4.06
N LEU A 99 14.84 -8.88 2.98
CA LEU A 99 16.28 -9.06 2.76
C LEU A 99 17.07 -7.75 2.74
N ASP A 100 16.47 -6.69 2.18
CA ASP A 100 17.09 -5.37 2.09
C ASP A 100 16.67 -4.44 3.25
N SER A 101 16.00 -4.98 4.29
CA SER A 101 15.52 -4.19 5.42
C SER A 101 16.68 -3.80 6.34
N PRO A 102 16.83 -2.52 6.68
CA PRO A 102 17.77 -2.12 7.72
C PRO A 102 17.21 -2.27 9.15
N TYR A 103 15.94 -2.67 9.29
CA TYR A 103 15.22 -2.66 10.57
C TYR A 103 14.99 -4.04 11.17
N ILE A 104 14.97 -5.08 10.32
CA ILE A 104 14.70 -6.45 10.76
C ILE A 104 15.50 -7.43 9.90
N THR A 105 16.12 -8.42 10.52
CA THR A 105 16.95 -9.43 9.85
C THR A 105 16.12 -10.66 9.54
N LEU A 106 16.16 -11.10 8.28
CA LEU A 106 15.50 -12.32 7.86
C LEU A 106 16.34 -13.55 8.23
N VAL A 107 15.76 -14.46 9.00
CA VAL A 107 16.35 -15.75 9.41
C VAL A 107 15.79 -16.88 8.55
N SER A 108 16.60 -17.88 8.27
CA SER A 108 16.18 -19.07 7.49
C SER A 108 15.05 -19.82 8.18
N ALA A 109 13.97 -20.07 7.44
CA ALA A 109 12.84 -20.88 7.91
C ALA A 109 13.29 -22.30 8.32
N GLU A 110 14.24 -22.90 7.61
CA GLU A 110 14.78 -24.22 7.93
C GLU A 110 15.48 -24.25 9.29
N SER A 111 16.17 -23.16 9.65
CA SER A 111 16.81 -23.04 10.97
C SER A 111 15.77 -23.01 12.08
N VAL A 112 14.71 -22.25 11.90
CA VAL A 112 13.57 -22.19 12.84
C VAL A 112 12.87 -23.52 12.96
N GLU A 113 12.51 -24.18 11.86
CA GLU A 113 11.88 -25.49 11.86
C GLU A 113 12.75 -26.55 12.55
N ARG A 114 14.07 -26.50 12.34
CA ARG A 114 15.03 -27.41 12.98
C ARG A 114 15.06 -27.19 14.49
N SER A 115 15.06 -25.95 14.94
CA SER A 115 15.02 -25.60 16.36
C SER A 115 13.73 -26.03 17.01
N LEU A 116 12.59 -25.77 16.38
CA LEU A 116 11.28 -26.22 16.85
C LEU A 116 11.20 -27.76 17.00
N LYS A 117 11.73 -28.52 16.01
CA LYS A 117 11.77 -29.99 16.05
C LYS A 117 12.68 -30.52 17.13
N LYS A 118 13.78 -29.84 17.45
CA LYS A 118 14.76 -30.24 18.47
C LYS A 118 14.43 -29.74 19.87
N GLY A 119 13.47 -28.82 20.01
CA GLY A 119 13.18 -28.14 21.28
C GLY A 119 14.34 -27.25 21.75
N THR A 120 15.16 -26.72 20.81
CA THR A 120 16.27 -25.80 21.11
C THR A 120 15.82 -24.37 20.97
N LEU A 121 16.68 -23.42 21.43
CA LEU A 121 16.40 -21.98 21.27
C LEU A 121 16.13 -21.64 19.80
N ASN A 122 15.09 -20.85 19.58
CA ASN A 122 14.71 -20.41 18.23
C ASN A 122 15.63 -19.27 17.77
N PRO A 123 16.22 -19.34 16.56
CA PRO A 123 17.11 -18.30 16.04
C PRO A 123 16.38 -17.03 15.58
N ALA A 124 15.04 -17.02 15.55
CA ALA A 124 14.24 -15.86 15.19
C ALA A 124 13.40 -15.39 16.39
N ASP A 125 13.32 -14.09 16.63
CA ASP A 125 12.48 -13.51 17.69
C ASP A 125 10.99 -13.72 17.41
N VAL A 126 10.61 -13.56 16.13
CA VAL A 126 9.26 -13.80 15.66
C VAL A 126 9.26 -14.64 14.38
N TYR A 127 8.17 -15.34 14.14
CA TYR A 127 7.94 -15.97 12.84
C TYR A 127 6.58 -15.64 12.28
N LEU A 128 6.54 -15.46 10.98
CA LEU A 128 5.31 -15.29 10.21
C LEU A 128 4.92 -16.64 9.61
N THR A 129 3.72 -17.09 9.91
CA THR A 129 3.09 -18.27 9.31
C THR A 129 1.79 -17.86 8.62
N GLY A 130 1.41 -18.56 7.56
CA GLY A 130 0.22 -18.21 6.81
C GLY A 130 -0.43 -19.40 6.13
N GLU A 131 -1.67 -19.21 5.75
CA GLU A 131 -2.46 -20.20 5.02
C GLU A 131 -3.42 -19.53 4.05
N VAL A 132 -3.74 -20.20 2.97
CA VAL A 132 -4.88 -19.84 2.14
C VAL A 132 -6.13 -20.34 2.82
N SER A 133 -6.96 -19.44 3.33
CA SER A 133 -8.24 -19.79 3.97
C SER A 133 -9.35 -20.05 2.96
N TYR A 134 -9.20 -19.56 1.73
CA TYR A 134 -10.16 -19.79 0.64
C TYR A 134 -9.51 -19.56 -0.72
N PHE A 135 -9.70 -20.51 -1.63
CA PHE A 135 -9.34 -20.38 -3.03
C PHE A 135 -10.45 -20.98 -3.90
N ASN A 136 -11.06 -20.16 -4.77
CA ASN A 136 -12.08 -20.62 -5.69
C ASN A 136 -11.84 -20.04 -7.08
N VAL A 137 -12.03 -20.87 -8.08
CA VAL A 137 -11.96 -20.49 -9.49
C VAL A 137 -13.23 -20.99 -10.18
N ASP A 138 -13.90 -20.11 -10.90
CA ASP A 138 -15.11 -20.43 -11.62
C ASP A 138 -15.08 -19.91 -13.07
N ASP A 139 -15.17 -20.82 -14.03
CA ASP A 139 -15.26 -20.49 -15.46
C ASP A 139 -16.71 -20.46 -15.87
N THR A 140 -17.22 -19.28 -16.20
CA THR A 140 -18.61 -19.06 -16.59
C THR A 140 -18.74 -18.63 -18.05
N ARG A 141 -19.76 -19.16 -18.73
CA ARG A 141 -20.18 -18.70 -20.04
C ARG A 141 -21.30 -17.69 -19.90
N PHE A 142 -21.28 -16.64 -20.68
CA PHE A 142 -22.33 -15.64 -20.70
C PHE A 142 -22.58 -15.11 -22.12
N ASP A 143 -23.77 -14.58 -22.33
CA ASP A 143 -24.22 -14.08 -23.61
C ASP A 143 -24.28 -12.56 -23.61
N GLU A 144 -23.82 -11.94 -24.69
CA GLU A 144 -23.88 -10.49 -24.88
C GLU A 144 -24.57 -10.16 -26.23
N LYS A 145 -25.51 -9.21 -26.20
CA LYS A 145 -26.09 -8.66 -27.41
C LYS A 145 -25.15 -7.62 -28.02
N LYS A 146 -24.59 -7.93 -29.18
CA LYS A 146 -23.76 -7.01 -29.95
C LYS A 146 -24.58 -6.37 -31.07
N LEU A 147 -24.53 -5.04 -31.16
CA LEU A 147 -25.15 -4.30 -32.24
C LEU A 147 -24.38 -4.56 -33.53
N VAL A 148 -25.04 -5.20 -34.51
CA VAL A 148 -24.50 -5.47 -35.85
C VAL A 148 -24.81 -4.32 -36.79
N ARG A 149 -26.04 -3.80 -36.72
CA ARG A 149 -26.46 -2.67 -37.52
C ARG A 149 -27.35 -1.73 -36.72
N ALA A 150 -27.03 -0.45 -36.76
CA ALA A 150 -27.87 0.58 -36.13
C ALA A 150 -29.20 0.77 -36.89
N ALA A 151 -30.24 1.19 -36.18
CA ALA A 151 -31.50 1.59 -36.79
C ALA A 151 -31.28 2.72 -37.81
N SER A 152 -31.90 2.65 -38.96
CA SER A 152 -31.82 3.69 -40.01
C SER A 152 -33.13 3.75 -40.79
N GLY A 153 -33.82 4.89 -40.76
CA GLY A 153 -35.17 5.05 -41.33
C GLY A 153 -36.15 4.06 -40.70
N ASP A 154 -36.89 3.32 -41.53
CA ASP A 154 -37.87 2.31 -41.09
C ASP A 154 -37.23 0.96 -40.68
N ARG A 155 -35.92 0.81 -40.75
CA ARG A 155 -35.23 -0.42 -40.37
C ARG A 155 -34.83 -0.39 -38.89
N ALA A 156 -35.30 -1.39 -38.15
CA ALA A 156 -34.92 -1.59 -36.76
C ALA A 156 -33.42 -1.94 -36.63
N ALA A 157 -32.86 -1.67 -35.45
CA ALA A 157 -31.51 -2.11 -35.11
C ALA A 157 -31.43 -3.64 -35.07
N GLU A 158 -30.36 -4.19 -35.63
CA GLU A 158 -30.07 -5.61 -35.64
C GLU A 158 -28.99 -5.98 -34.65
N TYR A 159 -29.27 -7.01 -33.85
CA TYR A 159 -28.37 -7.48 -32.80
C TYR A 159 -28.02 -8.94 -33.06
N GLN A 160 -26.80 -9.31 -32.70
CA GLN A 160 -26.33 -10.69 -32.66
C GLN A 160 -26.02 -11.07 -31.21
N ILE A 161 -26.38 -12.28 -30.82
CA ILE A 161 -25.94 -12.85 -29.54
C ILE A 161 -24.55 -13.44 -29.75
N VAL A 162 -23.59 -12.98 -28.98
CA VAL A 162 -22.21 -13.50 -28.97
C VAL A 162 -21.98 -14.15 -27.61
N HIS A 163 -21.37 -15.33 -27.63
CA HIS A 163 -21.05 -16.08 -26.42
C HIS A 163 -19.62 -15.82 -26.00
N TYR A 164 -19.40 -15.54 -24.71
CA TYR A 164 -18.09 -15.31 -24.14
C TYR A 164 -17.86 -16.16 -22.90
N TRP A 165 -16.62 -16.39 -22.61
CA TRP A 165 -16.15 -16.99 -21.36
C TRP A 165 -15.48 -15.96 -20.49
N LYS A 166 -15.62 -16.09 -19.18
CA LYS A 166 -14.83 -15.38 -18.15
C LYS A 166 -14.42 -16.35 -17.06
N ARG A 167 -13.35 -16.03 -16.39
CA ARG A 167 -12.87 -16.71 -15.18
C ARG A 167 -12.96 -15.76 -14.01
N ASP A 168 -13.68 -16.16 -12.98
CA ASP A 168 -13.76 -15.47 -11.69
C ASP A 168 -12.84 -16.18 -10.71
N VAL A 169 -12.07 -15.42 -9.92
CA VAL A 169 -11.13 -15.95 -8.94
C VAL A 169 -11.33 -15.26 -7.61
N ASP A 170 -11.57 -16.03 -6.56
CA ASP A 170 -11.61 -15.59 -5.18
C ASP A 170 -10.46 -16.22 -4.40
N PHE A 171 -9.65 -15.37 -3.77
CA PHE A 171 -8.48 -15.75 -2.98
C PHE A 171 -8.53 -15.07 -1.62
N ARG A 172 -8.32 -15.83 -0.53
CA ARG A 172 -8.18 -15.32 0.84
C ARG A 172 -6.96 -15.92 1.49
N PHE A 173 -6.11 -15.05 1.99
CA PHE A 173 -4.89 -15.42 2.68
C PHE A 173 -4.92 -14.89 4.10
N ARG A 174 -4.75 -15.79 5.07
CA ARG A 174 -4.62 -15.48 6.50
C ARG A 174 -3.18 -15.68 6.91
N TYR A 175 -2.65 -14.78 7.72
CA TYR A 175 -1.36 -14.98 8.36
C TYR A 175 -1.41 -14.63 9.84
N GLN A 176 -0.40 -15.11 10.56
CA GLN A 176 -0.17 -14.81 11.96
C GLN A 176 1.31 -14.51 12.16
N ILE A 177 1.60 -13.57 13.07
CA ILE A 177 2.93 -13.32 13.59
C ILE A 177 2.95 -13.86 15.00
N VAL A 178 3.93 -14.69 15.28
CA VAL A 178 4.05 -15.42 16.54
C VAL A 178 5.38 -15.11 17.18
N ASP A 179 5.36 -14.72 18.44
CA ASP A 179 6.53 -14.58 19.28
C ASP A 179 7.15 -15.97 19.52
N SER A 180 8.43 -16.12 19.22
CA SER A 180 9.07 -17.43 19.23
C SER A 180 9.35 -17.96 20.64
N ALA A 181 9.56 -17.08 21.61
CA ALA A 181 9.87 -17.44 22.98
C ALA A 181 8.61 -17.87 23.77
N THR A 182 7.52 -17.13 23.57
CA THR A 182 6.27 -17.34 24.31
C THR A 182 5.23 -18.14 23.54
N HIS A 183 5.42 -18.34 22.24
CA HIS A 183 4.46 -18.93 21.28
C HIS A 183 3.12 -18.20 21.23
N LYS A 184 3.08 -16.93 21.63
CA LYS A 184 1.87 -16.10 21.58
C LYS A 184 1.73 -15.45 20.20
N VAL A 185 0.52 -15.41 19.71
CA VAL A 185 0.18 -14.65 18.50
C VAL A 185 0.22 -13.16 18.84
N ILE A 186 1.15 -12.42 18.23
CA ILE A 186 1.28 -10.96 18.34
C ILE A 186 0.24 -10.29 17.46
N ALA A 187 0.08 -10.80 16.23
CA ALA A 187 -0.86 -10.26 15.26
C ALA A 187 -1.40 -11.35 14.35
N ALA A 188 -2.61 -11.14 13.87
CA ALA A 188 -3.25 -11.97 12.85
C ALA A 188 -4.07 -11.08 11.91
N ASN A 189 -4.01 -11.34 10.60
CA ASN A 189 -4.77 -10.60 9.61
C ASN A 189 -5.21 -11.51 8.45
N GLU A 190 -6.22 -11.08 7.69
CA GLU A 190 -6.69 -11.77 6.49
C GLU A 190 -6.82 -10.79 5.33
N TYR A 191 -6.22 -11.14 4.21
CA TYR A 191 -6.36 -10.42 2.94
C TYR A 191 -7.29 -11.17 2.00
N ARG A 192 -8.18 -10.41 1.37
CA ARG A 192 -9.15 -10.93 0.42
C ARG A 192 -8.95 -10.28 -0.94
N CYS A 193 -9.05 -11.10 -1.97
CA CYS A 193 -9.01 -10.70 -3.36
C CYS A 193 -10.11 -11.43 -4.12
N SER A 194 -10.88 -10.68 -4.91
CA SER A 194 -11.80 -11.23 -5.89
C SER A 194 -11.62 -10.44 -7.18
N ASP A 195 -11.34 -11.14 -8.27
CA ASP A 195 -11.15 -10.51 -9.57
C ASP A 195 -11.59 -11.45 -10.68
N SER A 196 -11.79 -10.89 -11.87
CA SER A 196 -12.30 -11.61 -13.04
C SER A 196 -11.45 -11.36 -14.27
N SER A 197 -11.31 -12.36 -15.11
CA SER A 197 -10.75 -12.16 -16.45
C SER A 197 -11.67 -11.26 -17.30
N TYR A 198 -11.08 -10.70 -18.36
CA TYR A 198 -11.88 -10.07 -19.40
C TYR A 198 -12.67 -11.14 -20.20
N ARG A 199 -13.34 -10.75 -21.27
CA ARG A 199 -14.11 -11.63 -22.18
C ARG A 199 -13.20 -12.40 -23.11
N TYR A 200 -13.43 -13.71 -23.25
CA TYR A 200 -12.72 -14.59 -24.17
C TYR A 200 -13.73 -15.40 -25.01
N ASP A 201 -13.39 -15.62 -26.28
CA ASP A 201 -14.28 -16.38 -27.19
C ASP A 201 -14.25 -17.87 -26.85
N TYR A 202 -13.12 -18.38 -26.38
CA TYR A 202 -12.95 -19.79 -26.03
C TYR A 202 -12.48 -19.94 -24.58
N ARG A 203 -12.99 -20.98 -23.90
CA ARG A 203 -12.59 -21.33 -22.53
C ARG A 203 -11.08 -21.61 -22.42
N GLY A 204 -10.48 -22.21 -23.47
CA GLY A 204 -9.03 -22.53 -23.50
C GLY A 204 -8.13 -21.31 -23.51
N ASP A 205 -8.64 -20.15 -23.89
CA ASP A 205 -7.87 -18.90 -23.95
C ASP A 205 -7.92 -18.11 -22.63
N LEU A 206 -8.70 -18.58 -21.64
CA LEU A 206 -8.79 -17.93 -20.34
C LEU A 206 -7.41 -17.89 -19.67
N PRO A 207 -7.03 -16.73 -19.09
CA PRO A 207 -5.77 -16.62 -18.36
C PRO A 207 -5.75 -17.55 -17.14
N SER A 208 -4.56 -17.88 -16.64
CA SER A 208 -4.44 -18.65 -15.41
C SER A 208 -5.08 -17.91 -14.23
N ALA A 209 -5.60 -18.64 -13.25
CA ALA A 209 -6.17 -17.99 -12.06
C ALA A 209 -5.14 -17.13 -11.33
N TYR A 210 -3.88 -17.59 -11.26
CA TYR A 210 -2.79 -16.81 -10.71
C TYR A 210 -2.58 -15.48 -11.44
N SER A 211 -2.56 -15.46 -12.78
CA SER A 211 -2.34 -14.22 -13.53
C SER A 211 -3.44 -13.17 -13.32
N ILE A 212 -4.66 -13.60 -13.03
CA ILE A 212 -5.78 -12.69 -12.70
C ILE A 212 -5.53 -12.00 -11.37
N ILE A 213 -5.05 -12.72 -10.36
CA ILE A 213 -4.87 -12.19 -9.00
C ILE A 213 -3.44 -11.68 -8.70
N GLU A 214 -2.48 -11.81 -9.64
CA GLU A 214 -1.08 -11.45 -9.40
C GLU A 214 -0.88 -10.02 -8.88
N SER A 215 -1.66 -9.05 -9.40
CA SER A 215 -1.61 -7.67 -8.94
C SER A 215 -2.02 -7.52 -7.46
N TYR A 216 -2.94 -8.36 -6.99
CA TYR A 216 -3.38 -8.38 -5.61
C TYR A 216 -2.37 -9.07 -4.70
N ILE A 217 -1.71 -10.13 -5.17
CA ILE A 217 -0.61 -10.76 -4.45
C ILE A 217 0.49 -9.73 -4.16
N ARG A 218 0.86 -8.90 -5.15
CA ARG A 218 1.81 -7.79 -4.96
C ARG A 218 1.31 -6.73 -3.96
N LYS A 219 0.02 -6.41 -3.97
CA LYS A 219 -0.56 -5.48 -2.98
C LYS A 219 -0.57 -6.09 -1.58
N CYS A 220 -0.88 -7.37 -1.47
CA CYS A 220 -0.88 -8.12 -0.22
C CYS A 220 0.53 -8.17 0.40
N SER A 221 1.55 -8.57 -0.37
CA SER A 221 2.93 -8.61 0.11
C SER A 221 3.42 -7.23 0.57
N LYS A 222 3.09 -6.17 -0.19
CA LYS A 222 3.42 -4.79 0.22
C LYS A 222 2.77 -4.40 1.54
N LYS A 223 1.51 -4.78 1.78
CA LYS A 223 0.82 -4.49 3.04
C LYS A 223 1.45 -5.25 4.21
N ILE A 224 1.76 -6.54 4.02
CA ILE A 224 2.46 -7.34 5.02
C ILE A 224 3.81 -6.68 5.39
N LEU A 225 4.58 -6.24 4.39
CA LEU A 225 5.84 -5.52 4.63
C LEU A 225 5.65 -4.22 5.39
N GLN A 226 4.59 -3.45 5.12
CA GLN A 226 4.26 -2.24 5.85
C GLN A 226 3.84 -2.50 7.31
N GLU A 227 3.33 -3.69 7.59
CA GLU A 227 3.01 -4.11 8.95
C GLU A 227 4.27 -4.51 9.73
N LEU A 228 5.26 -5.11 9.05
CA LEU A 228 6.45 -5.68 9.67
C LEU A 228 7.61 -4.69 9.89
N GLN A 229 7.74 -3.69 9.02
CA GLN A 229 8.90 -2.77 9.04
C GLN A 229 8.50 -1.35 8.66
N PRO A 230 9.29 -0.34 9.06
CA PRO A 230 9.13 1.02 8.56
C PRO A 230 9.15 1.08 7.04
N TYR A 231 8.32 1.95 6.47
CA TYR A 231 8.14 2.05 5.03
C TYR A 231 8.01 3.49 4.56
N THR A 232 8.38 3.74 3.29
CA THR A 232 8.31 5.07 2.70
C THR A 232 6.97 5.27 1.99
N VAL A 233 6.37 6.45 2.23
CA VAL A 233 5.19 6.94 1.52
C VAL A 233 5.50 8.26 0.82
N THR A 234 4.80 8.53 -0.27
CA THR A 234 4.77 9.86 -0.88
C THR A 234 3.55 10.60 -0.37
N LYS A 235 3.77 11.72 0.33
CA LYS A 235 2.72 12.64 0.77
C LYS A 235 2.66 13.81 -0.20
N SER A 236 1.46 14.10 -0.71
CA SER A 236 1.19 15.28 -1.54
C SER A 236 0.71 16.41 -0.63
N ILE A 237 1.43 17.51 -0.62
CA ILE A 237 1.15 18.72 0.15
C ILE A 237 0.64 19.78 -0.83
N THR A 238 -0.55 20.29 -0.57
CA THR A 238 -1.18 21.32 -1.40
C THR A 238 -1.02 22.67 -0.72
N LEU A 239 -0.41 23.63 -1.41
CA LEU A 239 -0.28 24.99 -0.95
C LEU A 239 -1.62 25.74 -1.13
N LEU A 240 -1.90 26.68 -0.23
CA LEU A 240 -3.08 27.54 -0.31
C LEU A 240 -2.79 28.73 -1.24
N GLU A 241 -3.65 28.91 -2.23
CA GLU A 241 -3.62 30.07 -3.09
C GLU A 241 -4.10 31.32 -2.38
N SER A 242 -3.43 32.44 -2.60
CA SER A 242 -3.84 33.72 -2.07
C SER A 242 -5.08 34.28 -2.80
N LYS A 243 -6.06 34.69 -2.02
CA LYS A 243 -7.25 35.41 -2.51
C LYS A 243 -7.10 36.94 -2.46
N THR A 244 -5.89 37.43 -2.20
CA THR A 244 -5.63 38.87 -2.15
C THR A 244 -5.91 39.55 -3.50
N LYS A 245 -6.38 40.80 -3.44
CA LYS A 245 -6.52 41.68 -4.62
C LYS A 245 -5.27 42.53 -4.89
N ASP A 246 -4.35 42.57 -3.94
CA ASP A 246 -3.06 43.25 -4.10
C ASP A 246 -2.21 42.46 -5.09
N LYS A 247 -1.90 43.12 -6.21
CA LYS A 247 -1.14 42.53 -7.31
C LYS A 247 0.31 42.21 -6.92
N ALA A 248 0.96 43.09 -6.16
CA ALA A 248 2.34 42.92 -5.75
C ALA A 248 2.44 41.73 -4.76
N LEU A 249 1.50 41.62 -3.81
CA LEU A 249 1.43 40.51 -2.89
C LEU A 249 1.15 39.18 -3.60
N LYS A 250 0.26 39.18 -4.60
CA LYS A 250 -0.01 38.00 -5.43
C LYS A 250 1.23 37.53 -6.18
N GLU A 251 2.03 38.45 -6.73
CA GLU A 251 3.29 38.11 -7.41
C GLU A 251 4.32 37.56 -6.46
N ARG A 252 4.43 38.07 -5.22
CA ARG A 252 5.30 37.51 -4.16
C ARG A 252 4.88 36.08 -3.79
N MET A 253 3.59 35.84 -3.56
CA MET A 253 3.06 34.49 -3.28
C MET A 253 3.41 33.51 -4.40
N LYS A 254 3.20 33.92 -5.65
CA LYS A 254 3.52 33.11 -6.82
C LYS A 254 5.02 32.79 -6.92
N ALA A 255 5.89 33.74 -6.65
CA ALA A 255 7.33 33.51 -6.64
C ALA A 255 7.74 32.49 -5.55
N ALA A 256 7.12 32.52 -4.37
CA ALA A 256 7.33 31.52 -3.34
C ALA A 256 6.78 30.13 -3.73
N GLU A 257 5.64 30.06 -4.43
CA GLU A 257 5.10 28.82 -5.00
C GLU A 257 6.06 28.21 -6.04
N GLU A 258 6.63 29.02 -6.95
CA GLU A 258 7.60 28.58 -7.95
C GLU A 258 8.89 28.03 -7.32
N LEU A 259 9.32 28.58 -6.17
CA LEU A 259 10.42 28.00 -5.38
C LEU A 259 10.06 26.61 -4.85
N ALA A 260 8.84 26.43 -4.35
CA ALA A 260 8.37 25.13 -3.86
C ALA A 260 8.26 24.09 -4.98
N GLU A 261 7.74 24.46 -6.14
CA GLU A 261 7.68 23.61 -7.34
C GLU A 261 9.08 23.19 -7.82
N SER A 262 10.06 24.10 -7.67
CA SER A 262 11.48 23.84 -7.97
C SER A 262 12.18 23.02 -6.87
N SER A 263 11.45 22.46 -5.91
CA SER A 263 11.97 21.68 -4.77
C SER A 263 12.88 22.49 -3.82
N MET A 264 12.86 23.83 -3.89
CA MET A 264 13.59 24.70 -2.96
C MET A 264 12.73 25.02 -1.72
N LEU A 265 12.26 23.96 -1.03
CA LEU A 265 11.23 24.02 0.01
C LEU A 265 11.60 24.93 1.18
N ALA A 266 12.86 24.91 1.61
CA ALA A 266 13.33 25.78 2.72
C ALA A 266 13.22 27.27 2.35
N LYS A 267 13.70 27.65 1.15
CA LYS A 267 13.59 29.01 0.66
C LYS A 267 12.14 29.45 0.46
N ALA A 268 11.31 28.55 -0.09
CA ALA A 268 9.89 28.80 -0.26
C ALA A 268 9.20 29.05 1.10
N SER A 269 9.52 28.25 2.11
CA SER A 269 8.99 28.43 3.45
C SER A 269 9.41 29.77 4.06
N ASP A 270 10.68 30.16 3.91
CA ASP A 270 11.18 31.44 4.43
C ASP A 270 10.50 32.64 3.71
N GLU A 271 10.31 32.60 2.40
CA GLU A 271 9.57 33.63 1.66
C GLU A 271 8.10 33.72 2.09
N PHE A 272 7.41 32.59 2.25
CA PHE A 272 6.05 32.59 2.77
C PHE A 272 5.97 33.11 4.20
N GLN A 273 6.93 32.78 5.05
CA GLN A 273 7.02 33.30 6.41
C GLN A 273 7.18 34.83 6.40
N GLN A 274 8.09 35.36 5.56
CA GLN A 274 8.29 36.81 5.43
C GLN A 274 7.01 37.53 4.92
N ILE A 275 6.29 36.93 3.97
CA ILE A 275 5.01 37.47 3.52
C ILE A 275 3.99 37.50 4.66
N TYR A 276 3.94 36.45 5.48
CA TYR A 276 3.05 36.39 6.63
C TYR A 276 3.39 37.44 7.68
N GLU A 277 4.66 37.65 8.01
CA GLU A 277 5.11 38.67 8.96
C GLU A 277 4.80 40.08 8.48
N ASP A 278 4.97 40.36 7.19
CA ASP A 278 4.70 41.67 6.57
C ASP A 278 3.20 42.00 6.49
N THR A 279 2.33 40.99 6.33
CA THR A 279 0.94 41.22 5.86
C THR A 279 -0.13 40.55 6.70
N GLY A 280 0.21 39.58 7.54
CA GLY A 280 -0.75 38.73 8.25
C GLY A 280 -1.58 37.81 7.33
N LEU A 281 -1.16 37.59 6.08
CA LEU A 281 -1.90 36.76 5.12
C LEU A 281 -1.91 35.27 5.55
N VAL A 282 -3.07 34.76 5.89
CA VAL A 282 -3.25 33.40 6.43
C VAL A 282 -2.70 32.32 5.51
N GLU A 283 -2.92 32.45 4.20
CA GLU A 283 -2.42 31.51 3.20
C GLU A 283 -0.88 31.44 3.19
N ALA A 284 -0.19 32.56 3.41
CA ALA A 284 1.26 32.61 3.49
C ALA A 284 1.75 31.89 4.76
N GLY A 285 1.19 32.20 5.92
CA GLY A 285 1.54 31.53 7.18
C GLY A 285 1.30 30.02 7.14
N TYR A 286 0.16 29.60 6.58
CA TYR A 286 -0.15 28.19 6.34
C TYR A 286 0.91 27.53 5.45
N ASN A 287 1.22 28.15 4.29
CA ASN A 287 2.17 27.58 3.34
C ASN A 287 3.58 27.48 3.95
N ALA A 288 4.01 28.48 4.71
CA ALA A 288 5.27 28.44 5.43
C ALA A 288 5.34 27.25 6.39
N ALA A 289 4.30 27.06 7.21
CA ALA A 289 4.24 25.98 8.19
C ALA A 289 4.19 24.59 7.55
N ILE A 290 3.36 24.41 6.51
CA ILE A 290 3.22 23.10 5.85
C ILE A 290 4.50 22.70 5.07
N LEU A 291 5.29 23.68 4.59
CA LEU A 291 6.59 23.41 3.99
C LEU A 291 7.66 23.05 5.03
N GLN A 292 7.56 23.57 6.26
CA GLN A 292 8.41 23.08 7.37
C GLN A 292 8.08 21.64 7.74
N GLU A 293 6.80 21.25 7.70
CA GLU A 293 6.40 19.86 7.82
C GLU A 293 7.02 18.99 6.72
N ALA A 294 6.96 19.46 5.47
CA ALA A 294 7.57 18.79 4.31
C ALA A 294 9.08 18.56 4.46
N LEU A 295 9.77 19.47 5.15
CA LEU A 295 11.20 19.39 5.48
C LEU A 295 11.49 18.49 6.69
N GLY A 296 10.47 17.95 7.37
CA GLY A 296 10.61 17.16 8.59
C GLY A 296 10.80 17.98 9.87
N ASN A 297 10.70 19.32 9.79
CA ASN A 297 10.83 20.23 10.92
C ASN A 297 9.51 20.34 11.70
N PHE A 298 8.97 19.21 12.15
CA PHE A 298 7.61 19.08 12.68
C PHE A 298 7.31 20.04 13.85
N THR A 299 8.21 20.16 14.82
CA THR A 299 8.02 21.06 15.97
C THR A 299 7.94 22.53 15.53
N LYS A 300 8.77 22.94 14.55
CA LYS A 300 8.71 24.28 13.98
C LYS A 300 7.41 24.50 13.23
N ALA A 301 7.02 23.52 12.41
CA ALA A 301 5.77 23.54 11.65
C ALA A 301 4.53 23.68 12.55
N GLU A 302 4.47 22.91 13.64
CA GLU A 302 3.39 22.98 14.63
C GLU A 302 3.31 24.37 15.27
N LYS A 303 4.44 24.88 15.74
CA LYS A 303 4.49 26.22 16.36
C LYS A 303 3.98 27.30 15.41
N MET A 304 4.49 27.32 14.17
CA MET A 304 4.05 28.28 13.15
C MET A 304 2.56 28.16 12.86
N MET A 305 2.03 26.93 12.70
CA MET A 305 0.62 26.70 12.41
C MET A 305 -0.29 27.15 13.56
N ILE A 306 0.13 26.95 14.82
CA ILE A 306 -0.56 27.45 16.02
C ILE A 306 -0.59 28.99 16.04
N GLU A 307 0.53 29.65 15.71
CA GLU A 307 0.58 31.13 15.62
C GLU A 307 -0.38 31.66 14.58
N VAL A 308 -0.43 31.06 13.38
CA VAL A 308 -1.38 31.43 12.31
C VAL A 308 -2.83 31.21 12.76
N TYR A 309 -3.14 30.07 13.40
CA TYR A 309 -4.46 29.76 13.88
C TYR A 309 -4.96 30.72 14.97
N ASN A 310 -4.09 31.05 15.91
CA ASN A 310 -4.42 31.98 17.02
C ASN A 310 -4.65 33.42 16.51
N ALA A 311 -3.89 33.86 15.51
CA ALA A 311 -4.06 35.17 14.91
C ALA A 311 -5.33 35.26 14.04
N ASN A 312 -5.70 34.18 13.37
CA ASN A 312 -6.85 34.15 12.50
C ASN A 312 -7.42 32.72 12.42
N PRO A 313 -8.42 32.38 13.24
CA PRO A 313 -9.05 31.05 13.22
C PRO A 313 -9.66 30.74 11.85
N ASP A 314 -9.06 29.78 11.13
CA ASP A 314 -9.46 29.28 9.82
C ASP A 314 -9.53 27.75 9.85
N SER A 315 -10.58 27.17 9.31
CA SER A 315 -10.78 25.71 9.27
C SER A 315 -9.70 24.99 8.48
N ARG A 316 -9.11 25.60 7.46
CA ARG A 316 -7.99 25.06 6.67
C ARG A 316 -6.73 24.96 7.54
N VAL A 317 -6.47 26.00 8.34
CA VAL A 317 -5.34 26.06 9.27
C VAL A 317 -5.52 25.01 10.38
N ALA A 318 -6.73 24.90 10.94
CA ALA A 318 -7.05 23.88 11.94
C ALA A 318 -6.81 22.45 11.40
N LYS A 319 -7.20 22.19 10.15
CA LYS A 319 -6.91 20.91 9.49
C LYS A 319 -5.42 20.68 9.30
N GLY A 320 -4.69 21.70 8.81
CA GLY A 320 -3.23 21.63 8.66
C GLY A 320 -2.52 21.35 9.98
N LEU A 321 -2.97 21.97 11.08
CA LEU A 321 -2.45 21.71 12.43
C LEU A 321 -2.69 20.24 12.84
N ALA A 322 -3.88 19.72 12.63
CA ALA A 322 -4.19 18.31 12.92
C ALA A 322 -3.34 17.34 12.08
N ASP A 323 -3.10 17.66 10.81
CA ASP A 323 -2.22 16.88 9.93
C ASP A 323 -0.77 16.89 10.43
N ILE A 324 -0.23 18.04 10.84
CA ILE A 324 1.13 18.16 11.44
C ILE A 324 1.22 17.34 12.73
N GLN A 325 0.23 17.44 13.62
CA GLN A 325 0.20 16.67 14.88
C GLN A 325 0.15 15.16 14.63
N TYR A 326 -0.56 14.73 13.60
CA TYR A 326 -0.52 13.34 13.17
C TYR A 326 0.89 12.94 12.72
N GLU A 327 1.59 13.76 11.92
CA GLU A 327 2.97 13.49 11.49
C GLU A 327 3.94 13.42 12.69
N ILE A 328 3.80 14.30 13.67
CA ILE A 328 4.58 14.25 14.92
C ILE A 328 4.36 12.91 15.62
N SER A 329 3.12 12.45 15.72
CA SER A 329 2.82 11.17 16.35
C SER A 329 3.47 9.99 15.62
N GLN A 330 3.47 10.02 14.28
CA GLN A 330 4.12 8.99 13.45
C GLN A 330 5.65 9.03 13.59
N ALA A 331 6.24 10.22 13.60
CA ALA A 331 7.68 10.40 13.78
C ALA A 331 8.15 9.89 15.16
N ASN A 332 7.40 10.19 16.23
CA ASN A 332 7.70 9.70 17.57
C ASN A 332 7.59 8.18 17.67
N ARG A 333 6.58 7.59 17.04
CA ARG A 333 6.42 6.14 16.97
C ARG A 333 7.56 5.48 16.19
N LEU A 334 7.96 6.06 15.06
CA LEU A 334 9.11 5.59 14.28
C LEU A 334 10.40 5.63 15.11
N LYS A 335 10.66 6.76 15.79
CA LYS A 335 11.83 6.91 16.66
C LYS A 335 11.85 5.86 17.77
N LYS A 336 10.69 5.60 18.40
CA LYS A 336 10.57 4.55 19.42
C LYS A 336 10.93 3.19 18.85
N GLN A 337 10.37 2.79 17.69
CA GLN A 337 10.67 1.51 17.04
C GLN A 337 12.15 1.35 16.68
N ILE A 338 12.82 2.43 16.21
CA ILE A 338 14.24 2.40 15.87
C ILE A 338 15.10 2.25 17.14
N ASN A 339 14.84 3.05 18.19
CA ASN A 339 15.59 3.00 19.44
C ASN A 339 15.47 1.64 20.13
N GLU A 340 14.27 1.05 20.20
CA GLU A 340 14.06 -0.29 20.74
C GLU A 340 14.83 -1.36 19.95
N THR A 341 15.04 -1.12 18.65
CA THR A 341 15.87 -1.98 17.83
C THR A 341 17.36 -1.78 18.13
N GLU A 342 17.84 -0.60 18.45
CA GLU A 342 19.23 -0.30 18.79
C GLU A 342 19.60 -0.77 20.21
N GLU A 343 18.81 -0.44 21.22
CA GLU A 343 19.05 -0.85 22.63
C GLU A 343 19.17 -2.36 22.78
N ASN A 344 18.25 -3.12 22.14
CA ASN A 344 18.36 -4.57 22.14
C ASN A 344 19.55 -5.11 21.30
N SER A 345 20.29 -4.35 20.45
CA SER A 345 21.48 -4.81 19.74
C SER A 345 22.73 -4.76 20.60
N GLU A 346 22.80 -3.80 21.50
CA GLU A 346 23.92 -3.67 22.44
C GLU A 346 23.94 -4.79 23.49
N ASP A 347 22.74 -5.28 23.88
CA ASP A 347 22.62 -6.41 24.82
C ASP A 347 23.06 -7.76 24.23
N LEU A 348 23.09 -7.91 22.91
CA LEU A 348 23.52 -9.13 22.22
C LEU A 348 25.03 -9.16 21.91
N GLU A 349 25.68 -8.01 21.76
CA GLU A 349 27.13 -7.92 21.57
C GLU A 349 27.92 -8.09 22.88
N GLY A 350 27.27 -8.03 24.05
CA GLY A 350 27.85 -8.22 25.37
C GLY A 350 28.05 -9.67 25.83
N ILE A 351 27.62 -10.66 25.03
CA ILE A 351 27.89 -12.08 25.29
C ILE A 351 29.15 -12.47 24.52
N ASP A 352 30.29 -12.06 25.09
CA ASP A 352 31.61 -12.43 24.59
C ASP A 352 31.83 -13.94 24.81
N ASP A 353 32.12 -14.63 23.70
CA ASP A 353 32.55 -16.05 23.68
C ASP A 353 33.91 -16.21 24.36
N SER A 354 33.93 -16.11 25.69
CA SER A 354 35.10 -16.46 26.50
C SER A 354 34.83 -17.72 27.33
N ASP A 355 34.47 -18.79 26.67
CA ASP A 355 34.69 -20.15 27.19
C ASP A 355 35.79 -20.83 26.34
N ASP A 356 37.04 -20.51 26.73
CA ASP A 356 38.20 -21.30 26.35
C ASP A 356 37.99 -22.74 26.79
N LEU A 357 37.65 -23.60 25.81
CA LEU A 357 37.72 -25.03 25.98
C LEU A 357 39.21 -25.43 26.00
N ASP A 358 39.82 -25.45 27.16
CA ASP A 358 41.03 -26.21 27.43
C ASP A 358 40.74 -27.69 27.11
N VAL A 359 41.20 -28.12 25.98
CA VAL A 359 41.29 -29.57 25.64
C VAL A 359 42.69 -30.03 26.00
N ASP A 360 42.84 -30.58 27.20
CA ASP A 360 43.99 -31.42 27.53
C ASP A 360 43.92 -32.78 26.84
N PHE A 361 45.08 -33.15 26.29
CA PHE A 361 45.32 -34.39 25.57
C PHE A 361 45.34 -35.62 26.50
#